data_7a233427565805bddaafa52119db114e
#
_entry.id   7a233427565805bddaafa52119db114e
#
_cell.length_a   1.000
_cell.length_b   1.000
_cell.length_c   1.000
_cell.angle_alpha   90.00
_cell.angle_beta   90.00
_cell.angle_gamma   90.00
#
_symmetry.space_group_name_H-M   'P 1'
#
loop_
_entity.id
_entity.type
_entity.pdbx_description
1 polymer ?
#
loop_
_entity_poly.entity_id
_entity_poly.type
_entity_poly.pdbx_seq_one_letter_code
_entity_poly.pdbx_strand_id
1 'polypeptide(L)'
;MTTTVAPVKRLASVDIVRGAVMVLMAIDHVRVYSGLPAGGPSPGIFFTRWVTHFCAPAFVFLAGTSAFFYGRGHRDLSRFLLTRGAWLVLLELTVIRVAWTFNFDFAHYLLAGVIWVIGWSMILMAGLVRLPVSVVGITGLVIIGGHNAIGPTLVRWVSESPNSASAGLLKILYVGFSAGPIALSAGGGELMVLYSIIPWVGVMALGYAFGTIMVSEPGRRRRLCLRIGLSAMALFLVLRGFNLYGDPRPWSGGSLLAFLNTTKYPASLSFLLMTLGPTIVLIPLLETARGPLARWLTVFGRIPFFFYLLHIPLIHVQALIVSK
;
A
#
# COMPACT_ATOMS: atom_id res chain seq x y z
N MET A 1 23.56 -32.98 -8.11
CA MET A 1 23.70 -31.87 -9.07
C MET A 1 23.02 -30.63 -8.49
N THR A 2 23.79 -29.71 -7.94
CA THR A 2 23.31 -28.42 -7.46
C THR A 2 23.15 -27.51 -8.67
N THR A 3 21.94 -27.39 -9.17
CA THR A 3 21.60 -26.37 -10.16
C THR A 3 21.75 -25.00 -9.52
N THR A 4 22.86 -24.36 -9.77
CA THR A 4 23.09 -22.94 -9.44
C THR A 4 22.08 -22.11 -10.25
N VAL A 5 20.99 -21.69 -9.61
CA VAL A 5 20.04 -20.75 -10.19
C VAL A 5 20.81 -19.45 -10.43
N ALA A 6 20.94 -19.05 -11.70
CA ALA A 6 21.59 -17.78 -12.04
C ALA A 6 20.96 -16.63 -11.26
N PRO A 7 21.77 -15.70 -10.71
CA PRO A 7 21.25 -14.58 -9.93
C PRO A 7 20.25 -13.79 -10.78
N VAL A 8 19.04 -13.60 -10.26
CA VAL A 8 18.00 -12.83 -10.94
C VAL A 8 18.50 -11.42 -11.14
N LYS A 9 18.71 -11.01 -12.39
CA LYS A 9 19.17 -9.65 -12.72
C LYS A 9 18.16 -8.65 -12.16
N ARG A 10 18.63 -7.78 -11.27
CA ARG A 10 17.81 -6.72 -10.66
C ARG A 10 17.25 -5.80 -11.76
N LEU A 11 15.96 -5.55 -11.74
CA LEU A 11 15.27 -4.70 -12.72
C LEU A 11 15.27 -3.25 -12.23
N ALA A 12 16.04 -2.40 -12.87
CA ALA A 12 16.16 -0.99 -12.51
C ALA A 12 14.80 -0.26 -12.57
N SER A 13 13.91 -0.63 -13.47
CA SER A 13 12.57 -0.03 -13.58
C SER A 13 11.74 -0.17 -12.30
N VAL A 14 11.84 -1.31 -11.60
CA VAL A 14 11.16 -1.53 -10.31
C VAL A 14 11.71 -0.57 -9.25
N ASP A 15 13.03 -0.37 -9.22
CA ASP A 15 13.66 0.57 -8.30
C ASP A 15 13.31 2.01 -8.65
N ILE A 16 13.25 2.38 -9.95
CA ILE A 16 12.83 3.71 -10.40
C ILE A 16 11.40 4.01 -9.97
N VAL A 17 10.45 3.10 -10.22
CA VAL A 17 9.05 3.26 -9.78
C VAL A 17 8.97 3.41 -8.26
N ARG A 18 9.69 2.55 -7.51
CA ARG A 18 9.73 2.63 -6.05
C ARG A 18 10.30 3.95 -5.56
N GLY A 19 11.36 4.45 -6.18
CA GLY A 19 11.96 5.75 -5.86
C GLY A 19 11.02 6.92 -6.18
N ALA A 20 10.31 6.88 -7.32
CA ALA A 20 9.33 7.89 -7.68
C ALA A 20 8.20 7.99 -6.65
N VAL A 21 7.61 6.86 -6.24
CA VAL A 21 6.54 6.88 -5.22
C VAL A 21 7.06 7.28 -3.83
N MET A 22 8.36 7.13 -3.54
CA MET A 22 8.96 7.65 -2.31
C MET A 22 9.04 9.17 -2.29
N VAL A 23 9.39 9.79 -3.41
CA VAL A 23 9.35 11.25 -3.55
C VAL A 23 7.92 11.76 -3.37
N LEU A 24 6.94 11.13 -4.01
CA LEU A 24 5.53 11.47 -3.85
C LEU A 24 5.07 11.32 -2.39
N MET A 25 5.53 10.28 -1.70
CA MET A 25 5.21 10.06 -0.28
C MET A 25 5.76 11.17 0.60
N ALA A 26 6.99 11.65 0.36
CA ALA A 26 7.55 12.77 1.11
C ALA A 26 6.72 14.04 0.91
N ILE A 27 6.22 14.31 -0.31
CA ILE A 27 5.31 15.43 -0.59
C ILE A 27 4.02 15.30 0.24
N ASP A 28 3.43 14.10 0.35
CA ASP A 28 2.23 13.88 1.19
C ASP A 28 2.52 14.17 2.66
N HIS A 29 3.66 13.74 3.17
CA HIS A 29 4.01 13.95 4.58
C HIS A 29 4.29 15.42 4.88
N VAL A 30 4.91 16.17 3.98
CA VAL A 30 5.03 17.64 4.11
C VAL A 30 3.63 18.27 4.18
N ARG A 31 2.70 17.86 3.31
CA ARG A 31 1.32 18.33 3.33
C ARG A 31 0.62 18.03 4.68
N VAL A 32 0.82 16.83 5.24
CA VAL A 32 0.23 16.46 6.54
C VAL A 32 0.71 17.40 7.64
N TYR A 33 2.01 17.65 7.72
CA TYR A 33 2.58 18.54 8.74
C TYR A 33 2.30 20.02 8.49
N SER A 34 1.97 20.44 7.27
CA SER A 34 1.52 21.82 6.99
C SER A 34 0.06 22.10 7.38
N GLY A 35 -0.65 21.10 7.92
CA GLY A 35 -2.05 21.24 8.33
C GLY A 35 -3.05 21.36 7.15
N LEU A 36 -2.59 21.20 5.91
CA LEU A 36 -3.48 21.26 4.74
C LEU A 36 -4.44 20.07 4.70
N PRO A 37 -5.75 20.33 4.53
CA PRO A 37 -6.75 19.28 4.54
C PRO A 37 -6.55 18.29 3.39
N ALA A 38 -6.81 17.03 3.68
CA ALA A 38 -6.82 15.99 2.66
C ALA A 38 -8.04 16.15 1.75
N GLY A 39 -7.84 16.50 0.48
CA GLY A 39 -8.94 16.68 -0.48
C GLY A 39 -9.62 18.03 -0.36
N GLY A 40 -8.87 19.06 -0.05
CA GLY A 40 -9.35 20.43 0.11
C GLY A 40 -10.06 21.01 -1.12
N PRO A 41 -10.66 22.21 -0.97
CA PRO A 41 -11.59 22.78 -1.95
C PRO A 41 -10.93 23.19 -3.27
N SER A 42 -9.60 23.31 -3.31
CA SER A 42 -8.90 23.71 -4.53
C SER A 42 -8.38 22.50 -5.33
N PRO A 43 -8.39 22.57 -6.68
CA PRO A 43 -7.83 21.54 -7.53
C PRO A 43 -6.37 21.19 -7.20
N GLY A 44 -5.54 22.17 -6.82
CA GLY A 44 -4.15 21.98 -6.46
C GLY A 44 -3.98 21.11 -5.21
N ILE A 45 -4.74 21.41 -4.14
CA ILE A 45 -4.71 20.60 -2.91
C ILE A 45 -5.21 19.18 -3.17
N PHE A 46 -6.29 19.03 -3.94
CA PHE A 46 -6.78 17.72 -4.35
C PHE A 46 -5.70 16.94 -5.09
N PHE A 47 -5.05 17.56 -6.07
CA PHE A 47 -4.07 16.90 -6.94
C PHE A 47 -2.82 16.46 -6.16
N THR A 48 -2.32 17.27 -5.21
CA THR A 48 -1.20 16.87 -4.36
C THR A 48 -1.52 15.60 -3.55
N ARG A 49 -2.74 15.47 -3.04
CA ARG A 49 -3.17 14.24 -2.38
C ARG A 49 -3.37 13.08 -3.37
N TRP A 50 -3.96 13.35 -4.52
CA TRP A 50 -4.27 12.31 -5.51
C TRP A 50 -3.00 11.62 -6.04
N VAL A 51 -1.94 12.37 -6.36
CA VAL A 51 -0.67 11.77 -6.82
C VAL A 51 -0.03 10.89 -5.75
N THR A 52 -0.26 11.19 -4.46
CA THR A 52 0.28 10.39 -3.36
C THR A 52 -0.53 9.12 -3.08
N HIS A 53 -1.72 8.98 -3.67
CA HIS A 53 -2.49 7.74 -3.61
C HIS A 53 -1.75 6.54 -4.22
N PHE A 54 -0.83 6.77 -5.15
CA PHE A 54 -0.02 5.71 -5.77
C PHE A 54 0.99 5.08 -4.81
N CYS A 55 1.37 5.75 -3.72
CA CYS A 55 2.46 5.32 -2.84
C CYS A 55 2.18 3.97 -2.18
N ALA A 56 1.13 3.86 -1.38
CA ALA A 56 0.85 2.65 -0.61
C ALA A 56 0.58 1.42 -1.50
N PRO A 57 -0.28 1.50 -2.56
CA PRO A 57 -0.48 0.39 -3.47
C PRO A 57 0.81 -0.08 -4.16
N ALA A 58 1.63 0.85 -4.64
CA ALA A 58 2.89 0.50 -5.28
C ALA A 58 3.87 -0.16 -4.28
N PHE A 59 3.99 0.36 -3.05
CA PHE A 59 4.87 -0.23 -2.05
C PHE A 59 4.46 -1.64 -1.68
N VAL A 60 3.18 -1.87 -1.37
CA VAL A 60 2.69 -3.19 -0.97
C VAL A 60 2.79 -4.19 -2.13
N PHE A 61 2.42 -3.78 -3.34
CA PHE A 61 2.52 -4.61 -4.54
C PHE A 61 3.97 -4.99 -4.87
N LEU A 62 4.87 -4.02 -4.86
CA LEU A 62 6.30 -4.25 -5.14
C LEU A 62 7.01 -4.98 -3.99
N ALA A 63 6.49 -4.92 -2.75
CA ALA A 63 6.99 -5.77 -1.66
C ALA A 63 6.67 -7.25 -1.93
N GLY A 64 5.45 -7.56 -2.42
CA GLY A 64 5.10 -8.90 -2.89
C GLY A 64 5.99 -9.37 -4.04
N THR A 65 6.21 -8.53 -5.05
CA THR A 65 7.13 -8.82 -6.16
C THR A 65 8.56 -9.10 -5.67
N SER A 66 9.03 -8.33 -4.68
CA SER A 66 10.35 -8.53 -4.07
C SER A 66 10.44 -9.83 -3.27
N ALA A 67 9.36 -10.21 -2.59
CA ALA A 67 9.27 -11.50 -1.89
C ALA A 67 9.38 -12.68 -2.87
N PHE A 68 8.77 -12.58 -4.06
CA PHE A 68 8.93 -13.58 -5.11
C PHE A 68 10.40 -13.71 -5.56
N PHE A 69 11.09 -12.60 -5.80
CA PHE A 69 12.49 -12.63 -6.17
C PHE A 69 13.38 -13.23 -5.08
N TYR A 70 13.12 -12.90 -3.80
CA TYR A 70 13.84 -13.48 -2.68
C TYR A 70 13.67 -15.01 -2.64
N GLY A 71 12.43 -15.50 -2.77
CA GLY A 71 12.12 -16.92 -2.72
C GLY A 71 12.74 -17.75 -3.84
N ARG A 72 13.13 -17.13 -4.97
CA ARG A 72 13.86 -17.83 -6.04
C ARG A 72 15.32 -18.17 -5.68
N GLY A 73 15.91 -17.40 -4.78
CA GLY A 73 17.30 -17.60 -4.35
C GLY A 73 17.43 -18.20 -2.95
N HIS A 74 16.35 -18.26 -2.16
CA HIS A 74 16.39 -18.64 -0.76
C HIS A 74 15.27 -19.61 -0.42
N ARG A 75 15.57 -20.65 0.35
CA ARG A 75 14.59 -21.67 0.76
C ARG A 75 13.77 -21.27 2.00
N ASP A 76 14.15 -20.22 2.69
CA ASP A 76 13.60 -19.75 3.95
C ASP A 76 12.58 -18.60 3.81
N LEU A 77 11.98 -18.42 2.61
CA LEU A 77 11.08 -17.32 2.31
C LEU A 77 9.97 -17.13 3.37
N SER A 78 9.31 -18.24 3.78
CA SER A 78 8.24 -18.18 4.78
C SER A 78 8.74 -17.63 6.11
N ARG A 79 9.89 -18.10 6.61
CA ARG A 79 10.50 -17.61 7.83
C ARG A 79 10.95 -16.15 7.69
N PHE A 80 11.57 -15.79 6.58
CA PHE A 80 11.96 -14.41 6.27
C PHE A 80 10.77 -13.45 6.33
N LEU A 81 9.65 -13.80 5.68
CA LEU A 81 8.43 -13.00 5.67
C LEU A 81 7.85 -12.85 7.07
N LEU A 82 7.77 -13.94 7.85
CA LEU A 82 7.24 -13.93 9.20
C LEU A 82 8.07 -13.03 10.13
N THR A 83 9.38 -13.24 10.18
CA THR A 83 10.27 -12.49 11.09
C THR A 83 10.35 -11.02 10.71
N ARG A 84 10.49 -10.72 9.40
CA ARG A 84 10.54 -9.34 8.91
C ARG A 84 9.19 -8.64 9.08
N GLY A 85 8.09 -9.34 8.84
CA GLY A 85 6.73 -8.82 9.07
C GLY A 85 6.50 -8.44 10.53
N ALA A 86 6.83 -9.34 11.47
CA ALA A 86 6.72 -9.08 12.90
C ALA A 86 7.59 -7.88 13.33
N TRP A 87 8.81 -7.78 12.80
CA TRP A 87 9.70 -6.65 13.05
C TRP A 87 9.13 -5.32 12.54
N LEU A 88 8.52 -5.30 11.35
CA LEU A 88 7.88 -4.10 10.80
C LEU A 88 6.68 -3.65 11.62
N VAL A 89 5.85 -4.59 12.10
CA VAL A 89 4.73 -4.29 13.01
C VAL A 89 5.23 -3.66 14.31
N LEU A 90 6.28 -4.21 14.91
CA LEU A 90 6.89 -3.66 16.12
C LEU A 90 7.44 -2.25 15.89
N LEU A 91 8.16 -2.03 14.79
CA LEU A 91 8.71 -0.72 14.46
C LEU A 91 7.64 0.34 14.21
N GLU A 92 6.54 -0.01 13.57
CA GLU A 92 5.41 0.92 13.36
C GLU A 92 4.83 1.39 14.69
N LEU A 93 4.55 0.45 15.60
CA LEU A 93 3.93 0.76 16.89
C LEU A 93 4.88 1.49 17.87
N THR A 94 6.17 1.47 17.59
CA THR A 94 7.20 2.07 18.46
C THR A 94 7.92 3.23 17.78
N VAL A 95 8.95 2.96 17.00
CA VAL A 95 9.87 3.96 16.42
C VAL A 95 9.15 4.90 15.46
N ILE A 96 8.34 4.34 14.54
CA ILE A 96 7.65 5.13 13.51
C ILE A 96 6.56 5.98 14.14
N ARG A 97 5.83 5.44 15.11
CA ARG A 97 4.83 6.18 15.87
C ARG A 97 5.48 7.39 16.59
N VAL A 98 6.65 7.20 17.23
CA VAL A 98 7.39 8.32 17.86
C VAL A 98 7.86 9.32 16.81
N ALA A 99 8.36 8.87 15.64
CA ALA A 99 8.76 9.76 14.55
C ALA A 99 7.60 10.66 14.05
N TRP A 100 6.37 10.11 14.03
CA TRP A 100 5.17 10.87 13.65
C TRP A 100 4.72 11.88 14.68
N THR A 101 4.81 11.55 15.96
CA THR A 101 4.14 12.32 17.03
C THR A 101 5.10 13.09 17.93
N PHE A 102 6.39 12.77 17.93
CA PHE A 102 7.40 13.21 18.91
C PHE A 102 6.92 13.04 20.37
N ASN A 103 6.13 12.02 20.60
CA ASN A 103 5.52 11.72 21.87
C ASN A 103 5.84 10.28 22.28
N PHE A 104 6.24 10.06 23.54
CA PHE A 104 6.59 8.76 24.11
C PHE A 104 5.46 8.15 24.94
N ASP A 105 4.26 8.73 24.90
CA ASP A 105 3.10 8.21 25.60
C ASP A 105 2.43 7.05 24.82
N PHE A 106 2.98 5.87 24.97
CA PHE A 106 2.47 4.64 24.36
C PHE A 106 1.19 4.12 25.01
N ALA A 107 0.84 4.60 26.22
CA ALA A 107 -0.35 4.17 26.93
C ALA A 107 -1.64 4.73 26.32
N HIS A 108 -1.60 5.96 25.81
CA HIS A 108 -2.79 6.65 25.34
C HIS A 108 -2.95 6.67 23.81
N TYR A 109 -1.88 6.47 23.03
CA TYR A 109 -2.00 6.52 21.59
C TYR A 109 -1.05 5.58 20.86
N LEU A 110 -1.62 4.74 20.00
CA LEU A 110 -0.90 3.91 19.03
C LEU A 110 -1.41 4.18 17.61
N LEU A 111 -0.51 4.09 16.63
CA LEU A 111 -0.80 4.30 15.22
C LEU A 111 -0.44 3.07 14.41
N ALA A 112 -1.40 2.51 13.68
CA ALA A 112 -1.24 1.42 12.73
C ALA A 112 -1.29 1.96 11.29
N GLY A 113 -0.13 2.39 10.79
CA GLY A 113 0.02 3.03 9.48
C GLY A 113 0.40 2.05 8.36
N VAL A 114 1.16 2.54 7.36
CA VAL A 114 1.48 1.75 6.16
C VAL A 114 2.49 0.63 6.43
N ILE A 115 3.45 0.83 7.33
CA ILE A 115 4.44 -0.22 7.67
C ILE A 115 3.78 -1.33 8.50
N TRP A 116 2.81 -1.00 9.37
CA TRP A 116 1.94 -1.97 10.04
C TRP A 116 1.29 -2.92 9.02
N VAL A 117 0.63 -2.39 8.00
CA VAL A 117 -0.08 -3.25 7.04
C VAL A 117 0.87 -4.04 6.14
N ILE A 118 2.04 -3.49 5.79
CA ILE A 118 3.09 -4.24 5.09
C ILE A 118 3.56 -5.40 5.98
N GLY A 119 3.81 -5.15 7.26
CA GLY A 119 4.21 -6.17 8.24
C GLY A 119 3.20 -7.30 8.36
N TRP A 120 1.93 -6.99 8.59
CA TRP A 120 0.87 -7.99 8.66
C TRP A 120 0.65 -8.73 7.34
N SER A 121 0.72 -8.02 6.21
CA SER A 121 0.66 -8.66 4.91
C SER A 121 1.81 -9.66 4.71
N MET A 122 3.03 -9.34 5.14
CA MET A 122 4.16 -10.28 5.12
C MET A 122 3.94 -11.49 6.03
N ILE A 123 3.40 -11.29 7.24
CA ILE A 123 3.09 -12.39 8.18
C ILE A 123 2.08 -13.35 7.54
N LEU A 124 1.00 -12.83 6.97
CA LEU A 124 -0.01 -13.64 6.30
C LEU A 124 0.54 -14.31 5.02
N MET A 125 1.35 -13.59 4.27
CA MET A 125 2.06 -14.14 3.11
C MET A 125 3.03 -15.26 3.49
N ALA A 126 3.60 -15.29 4.68
CA ALA A 126 4.45 -16.39 5.14
C ALA A 126 3.73 -17.76 5.13
N GLY A 127 2.41 -17.75 5.33
CA GLY A 127 1.57 -18.93 5.11
C GLY A 127 1.27 -19.18 3.63
N LEU A 128 0.83 -18.13 2.92
CA LEU A 128 0.38 -18.21 1.54
C LEU A 128 1.48 -18.66 0.56
N VAL A 129 2.74 -18.26 0.76
CA VAL A 129 3.86 -18.62 -0.14
C VAL A 129 4.22 -20.11 -0.14
N ARG A 130 3.61 -20.90 0.74
CA ARG A 130 3.70 -22.37 0.73
C ARG A 130 2.80 -23.01 -0.34
N LEU A 131 1.85 -22.25 -0.87
CA LEU A 131 0.95 -22.65 -1.93
C LEU A 131 1.55 -22.34 -3.31
N PRO A 132 1.08 -22.99 -4.38
CA PRO A 132 1.47 -22.63 -5.74
C PRO A 132 1.23 -21.15 -6.03
N VAL A 133 2.13 -20.51 -6.77
CA VAL A 133 2.06 -19.06 -7.07
C VAL A 133 0.73 -18.67 -7.73
N SER A 134 0.16 -19.55 -8.55
CA SER A 134 -1.16 -19.35 -9.16
C SER A 134 -2.27 -19.24 -8.09
N VAL A 135 -2.23 -20.10 -7.07
CA VAL A 135 -3.20 -20.07 -5.96
C VAL A 135 -3.05 -18.78 -5.18
N VAL A 136 -1.81 -18.35 -4.89
CA VAL A 136 -1.55 -17.07 -4.22
C VAL A 136 -2.11 -15.90 -5.03
N GLY A 137 -1.91 -15.90 -6.36
CA GLY A 137 -2.44 -14.88 -7.26
C GLY A 137 -3.97 -14.86 -7.29
N ILE A 138 -4.62 -16.03 -7.37
CA ILE A 138 -6.09 -16.16 -7.34
C ILE A 138 -6.62 -15.67 -6.00
N THR A 139 -6.01 -16.04 -4.87
CA THR A 139 -6.37 -15.54 -3.54
C THR A 139 -6.30 -14.01 -3.50
N GLY A 140 -5.23 -13.41 -4.04
CA GLY A 140 -5.10 -11.97 -4.15
C GLY A 140 -6.22 -11.32 -4.97
N LEU A 141 -6.59 -11.91 -6.13
CA LEU A 141 -7.69 -11.43 -6.97
C LEU A 141 -9.05 -11.53 -6.26
N VAL A 142 -9.32 -12.65 -5.58
CA VAL A 142 -10.57 -12.86 -4.83
C VAL A 142 -10.68 -11.85 -3.68
N ILE A 143 -9.60 -11.62 -2.93
CA ILE A 143 -9.59 -10.62 -1.88
C ILE A 143 -9.87 -9.24 -2.44
N ILE A 144 -9.10 -8.77 -3.43
CA ILE A 144 -9.24 -7.43 -4.00
C ILE A 144 -10.59 -7.24 -4.71
N GLY A 145 -11.03 -8.25 -5.46
CA GLY A 145 -12.28 -8.18 -6.18
C GLY A 145 -13.52 -8.34 -5.30
N GLY A 146 -13.43 -9.14 -4.22
CA GLY A 146 -14.58 -9.54 -3.43
C GLY A 146 -14.84 -8.71 -2.16
N HIS A 147 -13.79 -8.11 -1.57
CA HIS A 147 -13.94 -7.46 -0.25
C HIS A 147 -14.97 -6.31 -0.21
N ASN A 148 -15.17 -5.59 -1.32
CA ASN A 148 -16.16 -4.52 -1.36
C ASN A 148 -17.61 -5.04 -1.28
N ALA A 149 -17.87 -6.29 -1.67
CA ALA A 149 -19.21 -6.88 -1.57
C ALA A 149 -19.65 -7.08 -0.11
N ILE A 150 -18.70 -7.45 0.76
CA ILE A 150 -18.97 -7.69 2.19
C ILE A 150 -18.83 -6.42 3.03
N GLY A 151 -18.20 -5.39 2.48
CA GLY A 151 -17.86 -4.14 3.17
C GLY A 151 -19.04 -3.48 3.89
N PRO A 152 -20.19 -3.24 3.23
CA PRO A 152 -21.35 -2.62 3.86
C PRO A 152 -21.86 -3.39 5.07
N THR A 153 -21.90 -4.72 5.01
CA THR A 153 -22.31 -5.59 6.13
C THR A 153 -21.34 -5.46 7.31
N LEU A 154 -20.03 -5.45 7.06
CA LEU A 154 -19.03 -5.33 8.11
C LEU A 154 -19.05 -3.94 8.77
N VAL A 155 -19.23 -2.89 7.98
CA VAL A 155 -19.37 -1.51 8.49
C VAL A 155 -20.61 -1.40 9.38
N ARG A 156 -21.76 -1.93 8.94
CA ARG A 156 -22.99 -1.95 9.72
C ARG A 156 -22.80 -2.68 11.04
N TRP A 157 -22.21 -3.87 11.04
CA TRP A 157 -21.95 -4.64 12.27
C TRP A 157 -21.10 -3.84 13.27
N VAL A 158 -20.01 -3.20 12.80
CA VAL A 158 -19.16 -2.35 13.66
C VAL A 158 -19.95 -1.17 14.21
N SER A 159 -20.86 -0.58 13.43
CA SER A 159 -21.69 0.56 13.87
C SER A 159 -22.73 0.18 14.92
N GLU A 160 -23.26 -1.03 14.87
CA GLU A 160 -24.26 -1.54 15.85
C GLU A 160 -23.61 -1.85 17.21
N SER A 161 -22.33 -2.19 17.25
CA SER A 161 -21.63 -2.56 18.51
C SER A 161 -20.17 -2.07 18.52
N PRO A 162 -19.91 -0.74 18.47
CA PRO A 162 -18.61 -0.16 18.15
C PRO A 162 -17.48 -0.49 19.15
N ASN A 163 -17.84 -0.80 20.40
CA ASN A 163 -16.91 -1.10 21.50
C ASN A 163 -16.78 -2.60 21.80
N SER A 164 -17.40 -3.48 21.00
CA SER A 164 -17.24 -4.92 21.16
C SER A 164 -15.87 -5.40 20.69
N ALA A 165 -15.39 -6.51 21.23
CA ALA A 165 -14.14 -7.14 20.80
C ALA A 165 -14.19 -7.52 19.31
N SER A 166 -15.34 -7.97 18.80
CA SER A 166 -15.56 -8.28 17.39
C SER A 166 -15.45 -7.04 16.51
N ALA A 167 -15.99 -5.90 16.94
CA ALA A 167 -15.83 -4.63 16.23
C ALA A 167 -14.36 -4.18 16.19
N GLY A 168 -13.62 -4.32 17.31
CA GLY A 168 -12.19 -4.07 17.36
C GLY A 168 -11.42 -4.91 16.34
N LEU A 169 -11.70 -6.22 16.26
CA LEU A 169 -11.11 -7.11 15.28
C LEU A 169 -11.47 -6.71 13.84
N LEU A 170 -12.73 -6.39 13.56
CA LEU A 170 -13.17 -5.95 12.24
C LEU A 170 -12.55 -4.61 11.80
N LYS A 171 -12.32 -3.68 12.75
CA LYS A 171 -11.58 -2.46 12.50
C LYS A 171 -10.14 -2.76 12.06
N ILE A 172 -9.46 -3.71 12.71
CA ILE A 172 -8.10 -4.13 12.32
C ILE A 172 -8.12 -4.81 10.95
N LEU A 173 -9.04 -5.73 10.73
CA LEU A 173 -9.05 -6.56 9.53
C LEU A 173 -9.56 -5.81 8.30
N TYR A 174 -10.61 -4.98 8.42
CA TYR A 174 -11.28 -4.43 7.25
C TYR A 174 -11.67 -2.94 7.35
N VAL A 175 -12.43 -2.54 8.39
CA VAL A 175 -13.09 -1.23 8.39
C VAL A 175 -12.10 -0.09 8.61
N GLY A 176 -11.11 -0.30 9.47
CA GLY A 176 -10.03 0.64 9.74
C GLY A 176 -10.51 1.96 10.36
N PHE A 177 -9.82 3.01 9.99
CA PHE A 177 -10.00 4.38 10.49
C PHE A 177 -11.42 4.94 10.31
N SER A 178 -12.15 4.52 9.28
CA SER A 178 -13.48 5.05 9.00
C SER A 178 -14.51 4.78 10.11
N ALA A 179 -14.25 3.80 10.98
CA ALA A 179 -15.09 3.49 12.15
C ALA A 179 -14.54 4.04 13.47
N GLY A 180 -13.59 4.97 13.42
CA GLY A 180 -12.94 5.54 14.60
C GLY A 180 -11.89 4.62 15.24
N PRO A 181 -11.22 5.09 16.31
CA PRO A 181 -10.18 4.33 17.01
C PRO A 181 -10.71 3.10 17.72
N ILE A 182 -9.79 2.24 18.15
CA ILE A 182 -10.07 1.10 19.03
C ILE A 182 -9.60 1.48 20.44
N ALA A 183 -10.50 1.44 21.42
CA ALA A 183 -10.13 1.63 22.80
C ALA A 183 -9.24 0.48 23.28
N LEU A 184 -8.08 0.79 23.86
CA LEU A 184 -7.12 -0.18 24.37
C LEU A 184 -7.33 -0.50 25.85
N SER A 185 -7.87 0.47 26.59
CA SER A 185 -8.11 0.33 28.03
C SER A 185 -9.22 1.28 28.50
N ALA A 186 -9.78 1.00 29.68
CA ALA A 186 -10.71 1.89 30.34
C ALA A 186 -10.08 3.25 30.72
N GLY A 187 -8.75 3.35 30.73
CA GLY A 187 -7.99 4.58 31.01
C GLY A 187 -7.78 5.51 29.80
N GLY A 188 -8.44 5.28 28.66
CA GLY A 188 -8.45 6.20 27.53
C GLY A 188 -7.39 5.94 26.45
N GLY A 189 -6.67 4.81 26.46
CA GLY A 189 -5.74 4.45 25.40
C GLY A 189 -6.45 4.11 24.08
N GLU A 190 -5.91 4.56 22.94
CA GLU A 190 -6.50 4.36 21.63
C GLU A 190 -5.50 3.81 20.59
N LEU A 191 -5.96 2.85 19.79
CA LEU A 191 -5.27 2.39 18.58
C LEU A 191 -5.97 2.94 17.33
N MET A 192 -5.27 3.78 16.59
CA MET A 192 -5.72 4.31 15.31
C MET A 192 -5.27 3.42 14.16
N VAL A 193 -6.19 2.68 13.56
CA VAL A 193 -5.90 1.79 12.42
C VAL A 193 -6.15 2.52 11.11
N LEU A 194 -5.12 3.16 10.55
CA LEU A 194 -5.22 3.81 9.24
C LEU A 194 -5.33 2.79 8.10
N TYR A 195 -4.60 1.70 8.19
CA TYR A 195 -4.54 0.66 7.15
C TYR A 195 -5.04 -0.67 7.69
N SER A 196 -6.26 -1.05 7.32
CA SER A 196 -6.82 -2.37 7.59
C SER A 196 -6.14 -3.46 6.75
N ILE A 197 -6.14 -4.71 7.21
CA ILE A 197 -5.26 -5.77 6.67
C ILE A 197 -5.77 -6.35 5.35
N ILE A 198 -7.07 -6.65 5.25
CA ILE A 198 -7.63 -7.50 4.19
C ILE A 198 -7.36 -7.00 2.77
N PRO A 199 -7.65 -5.75 2.37
CA PRO A 199 -7.35 -5.32 1.01
C PRO A 199 -5.88 -5.45 0.66
N TRP A 200 -5.00 -5.13 1.59
CA TRP A 200 -3.57 -5.00 1.37
C TRP A 200 -2.83 -6.34 1.28
N VAL A 201 -3.26 -7.37 2.03
CA VAL A 201 -2.70 -8.72 1.82
C VAL A 201 -3.02 -9.23 0.42
N GLY A 202 -4.20 -8.91 -0.12
CA GLY A 202 -4.56 -9.19 -1.51
C GLY A 202 -3.64 -8.48 -2.51
N VAL A 203 -3.31 -7.21 -2.26
CA VAL A 203 -2.36 -6.44 -3.09
C VAL A 203 -0.96 -7.08 -3.05
N MET A 204 -0.48 -7.49 -1.87
CA MET A 204 0.83 -8.14 -1.75
C MET A 204 0.85 -9.52 -2.43
N ALA A 205 -0.23 -10.30 -2.32
CA ALA A 205 -0.37 -11.61 -2.97
C ALA A 205 -0.35 -11.48 -4.51
N LEU A 206 -1.05 -10.47 -5.07
CA LEU A 206 -0.97 -10.15 -6.49
C LEU A 206 0.43 -9.72 -6.91
N GLY A 207 1.10 -8.87 -6.10
CA GLY A 207 2.48 -8.48 -6.35
C GLY A 207 3.44 -9.67 -6.35
N TYR A 208 3.22 -10.65 -5.46
CA TYR A 208 3.99 -11.90 -5.45
C TYR A 208 3.80 -12.71 -6.74
N ALA A 209 2.55 -12.92 -7.15
CA ALA A 209 2.24 -13.62 -8.40
C ALA A 209 2.76 -12.86 -9.63
N PHE A 210 2.70 -11.52 -9.62
CA PHE A 210 3.25 -10.65 -10.66
C PHE A 210 4.77 -10.84 -10.84
N GLY A 211 5.48 -11.26 -9.82
CA GLY A 211 6.89 -11.63 -9.89
C GLY A 211 7.21 -12.65 -11.00
N THR A 212 6.28 -13.56 -11.34
CA THR A 212 6.42 -14.50 -12.45
C THR A 212 6.51 -13.81 -13.81
N ILE A 213 5.78 -12.71 -13.98
CA ILE A 213 5.82 -11.87 -15.19
C ILE A 213 7.15 -11.15 -15.28
N MET A 214 7.65 -10.67 -14.15
CA MET A 214 8.88 -9.90 -14.09
C MET A 214 10.13 -10.70 -14.47
N VAL A 215 10.11 -12.02 -14.33
CA VAL A 215 11.22 -12.89 -14.75
C VAL A 215 11.07 -13.41 -16.18
N SER A 216 9.98 -13.09 -16.88
CA SER A 216 9.80 -13.48 -18.27
C SER A 216 10.65 -12.63 -19.22
N GLU A 217 10.80 -13.11 -20.45
CA GLU A 217 11.49 -12.40 -21.53
C GLU A 217 10.99 -10.96 -21.70
N PRO A 218 11.88 -9.98 -22.00
CA PRO A 218 11.54 -8.56 -22.02
C PRO A 218 10.32 -8.21 -22.88
N GLY A 219 10.21 -8.80 -24.07
CA GLY A 219 9.08 -8.56 -24.98
C GLY A 219 7.76 -9.13 -24.42
N ARG A 220 7.77 -10.30 -23.78
CA ARG A 220 6.61 -10.91 -23.13
C ARG A 220 6.23 -10.12 -21.89
N ARG A 221 7.19 -9.75 -21.05
CA ARG A 221 7.00 -8.93 -19.86
C ARG A 221 6.32 -7.60 -20.21
N ARG A 222 6.86 -6.88 -21.21
CA ARG A 222 6.28 -5.62 -21.67
C ARG A 222 4.83 -5.78 -22.11
N ARG A 223 4.52 -6.77 -22.93
CA ARG A 223 3.15 -7.03 -23.39
C ARG A 223 2.20 -7.36 -22.24
N LEU A 224 2.61 -8.22 -21.30
CA LEU A 224 1.79 -8.60 -20.16
C LEU A 224 1.55 -7.41 -19.20
N CYS A 225 2.59 -6.65 -18.87
CA CYS A 225 2.44 -5.45 -18.04
C CYS A 225 1.50 -4.42 -18.67
N LEU A 226 1.65 -4.15 -19.97
CA LEU A 226 0.76 -3.21 -20.67
C LEU A 226 -0.68 -3.74 -20.71
N ARG A 227 -0.89 -5.02 -21.02
CA ARG A 227 -2.24 -5.62 -21.03
C ARG A 227 -2.89 -5.54 -19.65
N ILE A 228 -2.20 -5.99 -18.60
CA ILE A 228 -2.73 -5.99 -17.23
C ILE A 228 -3.01 -4.56 -16.76
N GLY A 229 -2.05 -3.66 -16.91
CA GLY A 229 -2.19 -2.29 -16.43
C GLY A 229 -3.28 -1.51 -17.18
N LEU A 230 -3.32 -1.61 -18.53
CA LEU A 230 -4.36 -0.96 -19.33
C LEU A 230 -5.75 -1.58 -19.08
N SER A 231 -5.84 -2.92 -18.91
CA SER A 231 -7.11 -3.57 -18.52
C SER A 231 -7.59 -3.12 -17.15
N ALA A 232 -6.68 -2.96 -16.17
CA ALA A 232 -7.03 -2.41 -14.85
C ALA A 232 -7.54 -0.97 -14.94
N MET A 233 -6.90 -0.12 -15.75
CA MET A 233 -7.35 1.24 -15.99
C MET A 233 -8.71 1.29 -16.69
N ALA A 234 -8.92 0.47 -17.73
CA ALA A 234 -10.20 0.37 -18.43
C ALA A 234 -11.31 -0.12 -17.49
N LEU A 235 -11.02 -1.15 -16.68
CA LEU A 235 -11.97 -1.67 -15.69
C LEU A 235 -12.31 -0.61 -14.64
N PHE A 236 -11.35 0.19 -14.18
CA PHE A 236 -11.61 1.35 -13.32
C PHE A 236 -12.60 2.32 -13.97
N LEU A 237 -12.37 2.71 -15.22
CA LEU A 237 -13.23 3.65 -15.93
C LEU A 237 -14.67 3.12 -16.05
N VAL A 238 -14.83 1.83 -16.37
CA VAL A 238 -16.15 1.19 -16.50
C VAL A 238 -16.83 1.09 -15.14
N LEU A 239 -16.18 0.48 -14.13
CA LEU A 239 -16.79 0.28 -12.81
C LEU A 239 -17.17 1.61 -12.15
N ARG A 240 -16.28 2.59 -12.21
CA ARG A 240 -16.47 3.90 -11.61
C ARG A 240 -17.46 4.77 -12.41
N GLY A 241 -17.35 4.75 -13.74
CA GLY A 241 -18.20 5.56 -14.63
C GLY A 241 -19.68 5.18 -14.57
N PHE A 242 -19.95 3.89 -14.44
CA PHE A 242 -21.32 3.36 -14.32
C PHE A 242 -21.74 3.05 -12.88
N ASN A 243 -20.90 3.34 -11.87
CA ASN A 243 -21.15 3.01 -10.46
C ASN A 243 -21.58 1.55 -10.23
N LEU A 244 -20.98 0.61 -10.96
CA LEU A 244 -21.40 -0.78 -10.91
C LEU A 244 -20.99 -1.46 -9.61
N TYR A 245 -19.71 -1.25 -9.20
CA TYR A 245 -19.09 -1.95 -8.09
C TYR A 245 -17.73 -1.33 -7.72
N GLY A 246 -17.23 -1.64 -6.52
CA GLY A 246 -15.83 -1.46 -6.18
C GLY A 246 -15.47 -0.13 -5.53
N ASP A 247 -16.45 0.70 -5.18
CA ASP A 247 -16.24 1.86 -4.31
C ASP A 247 -17.49 2.08 -3.44
N PRO A 248 -17.37 2.20 -2.10
CA PRO A 248 -18.50 2.46 -1.21
C PRO A 248 -19.09 3.86 -1.37
N ARG A 249 -18.40 4.77 -2.06
CA ARG A 249 -18.85 6.13 -2.39
C ARG A 249 -19.09 6.24 -3.89
N PRO A 250 -20.35 6.12 -4.36
CA PRO A 250 -20.67 6.29 -5.77
C PRO A 250 -20.24 7.66 -6.30
N TRP A 251 -19.87 7.71 -7.58
CA TRP A 251 -19.65 8.97 -8.26
C TRP A 251 -21.02 9.58 -8.62
N SER A 252 -21.31 10.76 -8.06
CA SER A 252 -22.58 11.45 -8.25
C SER A 252 -22.63 12.33 -9.52
N GLY A 253 -21.66 12.19 -10.42
CA GLY A 253 -21.47 13.11 -11.54
C GLY A 253 -20.62 14.34 -11.16
N GLY A 254 -20.60 15.33 -12.05
CA GLY A 254 -19.86 16.57 -11.81
C GLY A 254 -18.43 16.55 -12.32
N SER A 255 -17.45 16.92 -11.49
CA SER A 255 -16.09 17.16 -11.91
C SER A 255 -15.25 15.89 -12.06
N LEU A 256 -14.18 15.97 -12.88
CA LEU A 256 -13.13 14.94 -12.96
C LEU A 256 -12.52 14.65 -11.58
N LEU A 257 -12.38 15.66 -10.73
CA LEU A 257 -11.83 15.50 -9.39
C LEU A 257 -12.73 14.60 -8.52
N ALA A 258 -14.06 14.75 -8.62
CA ALA A 258 -15.03 13.88 -7.96
C ALA A 258 -14.96 12.44 -8.50
N PHE A 259 -14.76 12.26 -9.80
CA PHE A 259 -14.55 10.96 -10.41
C PHE A 259 -13.32 10.25 -9.87
N LEU A 260 -12.19 10.96 -9.75
CA LEU A 260 -10.91 10.44 -9.25
C LEU A 260 -10.86 10.29 -7.73
N ASN A 261 -11.84 10.83 -6.99
CA ASN A 261 -11.89 10.75 -5.53
C ASN A 261 -12.44 9.40 -5.06
N THR A 262 -11.61 8.38 -5.14
CA THR A 262 -11.93 7.01 -4.71
C THR A 262 -11.61 6.76 -3.24
N THR A 263 -12.24 5.75 -2.63
CA THR A 263 -12.07 5.42 -1.21
C THR A 263 -10.75 4.68 -0.96
N LYS A 264 -9.89 5.29 -0.13
CA LYS A 264 -8.59 4.73 0.27
C LYS A 264 -8.66 3.92 1.59
N TYR A 265 -9.61 4.21 2.45
CA TYR A 265 -9.73 3.63 3.79
C TYR A 265 -11.16 3.10 4.04
N PRO A 266 -11.36 1.77 3.94
CA PRO A 266 -10.48 0.75 3.39
C PRO A 266 -10.22 0.95 1.90
N ALA A 267 -9.07 0.44 1.40
CA ALA A 267 -8.70 0.60 -0.01
C ALA A 267 -9.70 -0.12 -0.93
N SER A 268 -10.54 0.65 -1.63
CA SER A 268 -11.57 0.11 -2.54
C SER A 268 -10.96 -0.50 -3.81
N LEU A 269 -11.71 -1.38 -4.49
CA LEU A 269 -11.28 -1.91 -5.79
C LEU A 269 -11.03 -0.79 -6.80
N SER A 270 -11.90 0.21 -6.86
CA SER A 270 -11.72 1.38 -7.74
C SER A 270 -10.42 2.14 -7.43
N PHE A 271 -10.11 2.33 -6.15
CA PHE A 271 -8.84 2.93 -5.72
C PHE A 271 -7.62 2.10 -6.17
N LEU A 272 -7.69 0.78 -5.99
CA LEU A 272 -6.59 -0.13 -6.36
C LEU A 272 -6.41 -0.20 -7.88
N LEU A 273 -7.47 -0.27 -8.66
CA LEU A 273 -7.40 -0.27 -10.13
C LEU A 273 -6.84 1.04 -10.67
N MET A 274 -7.29 2.19 -10.12
CA MET A 274 -6.83 3.53 -10.49
C MET A 274 -5.32 3.72 -10.24
N THR A 275 -4.80 3.11 -9.17
CA THR A 275 -3.40 3.31 -8.76
C THR A 275 -2.45 2.25 -9.29
N LEU A 276 -2.83 0.96 -9.22
CA LEU A 276 -1.99 -0.14 -9.69
C LEU A 276 -1.94 -0.24 -11.21
N GLY A 277 -3.02 0.11 -11.91
CA GLY A 277 -3.04 0.11 -13.37
C GLY A 277 -1.88 0.92 -13.98
N PRO A 278 -1.80 2.24 -13.73
CA PRO A 278 -0.70 3.07 -14.19
C PRO A 278 0.66 2.63 -13.64
N THR A 279 0.73 2.19 -12.38
CA THR A 279 1.98 1.69 -11.77
C THR A 279 2.56 0.52 -12.56
N ILE A 280 1.71 -0.46 -12.95
CA ILE A 280 2.13 -1.63 -13.72
C ILE A 280 2.54 -1.23 -15.15
N VAL A 281 1.84 -0.29 -15.77
CA VAL A 281 2.19 0.26 -17.11
C VAL A 281 3.56 0.93 -17.09
N LEU A 282 3.87 1.69 -16.05
CA LEU A 282 5.14 2.41 -15.92
C LEU A 282 6.35 1.48 -15.83
N ILE A 283 6.23 0.29 -15.26
CA ILE A 283 7.36 -0.62 -15.08
C ILE A 283 8.09 -0.92 -16.41
N PRO A 284 7.45 -1.43 -17.48
CA PRO A 284 8.13 -1.71 -18.73
C PRO A 284 8.53 -0.44 -19.49
N LEU A 285 7.85 0.67 -19.31
CA LEU A 285 8.21 1.94 -19.95
C LEU A 285 9.51 2.51 -19.37
N LEU A 286 9.80 2.24 -18.11
CA LEU A 286 11.01 2.70 -17.42
C LEU A 286 12.19 1.72 -17.52
N GLU A 287 12.08 0.58 -18.20
CA GLU A 287 13.18 -0.38 -18.36
C GLU A 287 14.36 0.20 -19.14
N THR A 288 14.10 1.10 -20.04
CA THR A 288 15.11 1.79 -20.86
C THR A 288 15.46 3.18 -20.35
N ALA A 289 14.85 3.61 -19.24
CA ALA A 289 15.09 4.93 -18.68
C ALA A 289 16.54 5.10 -18.23
N ARG A 290 17.17 6.18 -18.66
CA ARG A 290 18.58 6.54 -18.41
C ARG A 290 18.66 8.02 -18.04
N GLY A 291 19.82 8.43 -17.56
CA GLY A 291 20.08 9.82 -17.18
C GLY A 291 20.11 10.07 -15.68
N PRO A 292 20.36 11.31 -15.25
CA PRO A 292 20.53 11.63 -13.81
C PRO A 292 19.28 11.35 -12.99
N LEU A 293 18.09 11.74 -13.48
CA LEU A 293 16.83 11.50 -12.75
C LEU A 293 16.59 10.00 -12.50
N ALA A 294 16.76 9.15 -13.53
CA ALA A 294 16.60 7.70 -13.37
C ALA A 294 17.59 7.13 -12.36
N ARG A 295 18.82 7.62 -12.33
CA ARG A 295 19.86 7.24 -11.36
C ARG A 295 19.44 7.63 -9.94
N TRP A 296 19.00 8.87 -9.73
CA TRP A 296 18.52 9.36 -8.44
C TRP A 296 17.35 8.52 -7.91
N LEU A 297 16.32 8.33 -8.71
CA LEU A 297 15.17 7.51 -8.34
C LEU A 297 15.57 6.07 -8.03
N THR A 298 16.52 5.49 -8.78
CA THR A 298 17.05 4.15 -8.50
C THR A 298 17.72 4.08 -7.13
N VAL A 299 18.48 5.10 -6.72
CA VAL A 299 19.13 5.14 -5.40
C VAL A 299 18.06 5.11 -4.30
N PHE A 300 17.07 5.99 -4.35
CA PHE A 300 15.97 6.01 -3.38
C PHE A 300 15.22 4.67 -3.37
N GLY A 301 14.87 4.13 -4.53
CA GLY A 301 14.14 2.87 -4.64
C GLY A 301 14.90 1.63 -4.12
N ARG A 302 16.22 1.72 -3.93
CA ARG A 302 17.05 0.66 -3.33
C ARG A 302 16.98 0.61 -1.82
N ILE A 303 16.69 1.73 -1.17
CA ILE A 303 16.71 1.89 0.29
C ILE A 303 15.39 2.42 0.84
N PRO A 304 14.22 1.91 0.41
CA PRO A 304 12.93 2.52 0.69
C PRO A 304 12.64 2.63 2.19
N PHE A 305 12.95 1.60 2.97
CA PHE A 305 12.66 1.59 4.40
C PHE A 305 13.53 2.58 5.18
N PHE A 306 14.80 2.69 4.82
CA PHE A 306 15.70 3.67 5.44
C PHE A 306 15.23 5.11 5.17
N PHE A 307 14.85 5.41 3.93
CA PHE A 307 14.27 6.70 3.60
C PHE A 307 12.98 6.96 4.40
N TYR A 308 12.11 5.94 4.52
CA TYR A 308 10.86 6.06 5.30
C TYR A 308 11.13 6.43 6.74
N LEU A 309 12.13 5.82 7.39
CA LEU A 309 12.50 6.11 8.77
C LEU A 309 13.08 7.52 8.97
N LEU A 310 13.83 8.03 7.98
CA LEU A 310 14.50 9.32 8.11
C LEU A 310 13.63 10.51 7.74
N HIS A 311 12.85 10.44 6.66
CA HIS A 311 12.15 11.63 6.15
C HIS A 311 11.02 12.09 7.07
N ILE A 312 10.34 11.18 7.79
CA ILE A 312 9.26 11.55 8.72
C ILE A 312 9.77 12.46 9.84
N PRO A 313 10.76 12.07 10.66
CA PRO A 313 11.25 12.93 11.72
C PRO A 313 11.90 14.22 11.17
N LEU A 314 12.56 14.17 10.00
CA LEU A 314 13.13 15.36 9.37
C LEU A 314 12.05 16.38 8.98
N ILE A 315 10.96 15.93 8.36
CA ILE A 315 9.83 16.80 8.01
C ILE A 315 9.15 17.33 9.27
N HIS A 316 9.00 16.51 10.30
CA HIS A 316 8.40 16.93 11.57
C HIS A 316 9.24 18.01 12.26
N VAL A 317 10.56 17.81 12.37
CA VAL A 317 11.45 18.85 12.90
C VAL A 317 11.35 20.15 12.10
N GLN A 318 11.37 20.05 10.76
CA GLN A 318 11.23 21.23 9.90
C GLN A 318 9.89 21.95 10.12
N ALA A 319 8.81 21.21 10.25
CA ALA A 319 7.49 21.77 10.55
C ALA A 319 7.48 22.52 11.89
N LEU A 320 8.10 21.98 12.94
CA LEU A 320 8.23 22.65 14.24
C LEU A 320 9.08 23.94 14.19
N ILE A 321 10.06 24.01 13.29
CA ILE A 321 10.88 25.23 13.10
C ILE A 321 10.08 26.30 12.36
N VAL A 322 9.33 25.92 11.33
CA VAL A 322 8.60 26.88 10.48
C VAL A 322 7.30 27.36 11.15
N SER A 323 6.70 26.56 12.05
CA SER A 323 5.47 26.92 12.76
C SER A 323 5.69 27.88 13.95
N LYS A 324 6.94 28.19 14.28
CA LYS A 324 7.31 29.21 15.27
C LYS A 324 7.45 30.58 14.60
#